data_a0418982717218375b8c00ca8fd51e2e
#
_entry.id   a0418982717218375b8c00ca8fd51e2e
#
_cell.length_a   1.000
_cell.length_b   1.000
_cell.length_c   1.000
_cell.angle_alpha   90.00
_cell.angle_beta   90.00
_cell.angle_gamma   90.00
#
_symmetry.space_group_name_H-M   'P 1'
#
loop_
_entity.id
_entity.type
_entity.pdbx_description
1 polymer ?
#
loop_
_entity_poly.entity_id
_entity_poly.type
_entity_poly.pdbx_seq_one_letter_code
_entity_poly.pdbx_strand_id
1 'polypeptide(L)'
;MQCTVRWAGKSAGMSFIGESGSGHAVVMDGAPEAGGRNLGPRPMEMLLMGAGGCSAFDVVLILQKSRQNVSDCQVHLDATRAESDPKVFTKIHFHFAVSGQGLSHAA
;
A
#
# COMPACT_ATOMS: atom_id res chain seq x y z
N MET A 1 -12.35 -13.42 -0.25
CA MET A 1 -11.95 -12.09 -0.78
C MET A 1 -11.51 -12.25 -2.22
N GLN A 2 -12.03 -11.43 -3.11
CA GLN A 2 -11.76 -11.55 -4.54
C GLN A 2 -11.46 -10.18 -5.16
N CYS A 3 -10.66 -10.18 -6.20
CA CYS A 3 -10.42 -9.00 -7.03
C CYS A 3 -10.12 -9.46 -8.45
N THR A 4 -10.25 -8.54 -9.39
CA THR A 4 -9.94 -8.78 -10.80
C THR A 4 -9.01 -7.68 -11.27
N VAL A 5 -7.96 -8.05 -12.00
CA VAL A 5 -7.04 -7.08 -12.61
C VAL A 5 -7.07 -7.29 -14.11
N ARG A 6 -7.21 -6.19 -14.84
CA ARG A 6 -7.41 -6.22 -16.27
C ARG A 6 -6.49 -5.22 -16.95
N TRP A 7 -5.81 -5.63 -18.01
CA TRP A 7 -5.04 -4.73 -18.85
C TRP A 7 -6.00 -3.76 -19.55
N ALA A 8 -5.68 -2.48 -19.54
CA ALA A 8 -6.53 -1.45 -20.14
C ALA A 8 -6.46 -1.42 -21.67
N GLY A 9 -5.64 -2.29 -22.26
CA GLY A 9 -5.57 -2.44 -23.71
C GLY A 9 -4.33 -1.83 -24.31
N LYS A 10 -4.07 -2.19 -25.56
CA LYS A 10 -2.86 -1.84 -26.28
C LYS A 10 -2.64 -0.33 -26.39
N SER A 11 -3.72 0.44 -26.57
CA SER A 11 -3.64 1.90 -26.68
C SER A 11 -3.34 2.58 -25.35
N ALA A 12 -3.48 1.88 -24.22
CA ALA A 12 -3.22 2.41 -22.89
C ALA A 12 -1.83 2.05 -22.36
N GLY A 13 -0.95 1.51 -23.19
CA GLY A 13 0.42 1.14 -22.77
C GLY A 13 0.41 0.03 -21.75
N MET A 14 0.94 0.29 -20.58
CA MET A 14 1.05 -0.70 -19.47
C MET A 14 0.14 -0.35 -18.30
N SER A 15 -1.00 0.27 -18.57
CA SER A 15 -2.01 0.56 -17.55
C SER A 15 -2.88 -0.67 -17.28
N PHE A 16 -3.15 -0.92 -16.03
CA PHE A 16 -4.02 -1.99 -15.56
C PHE A 16 -5.07 -1.41 -14.62
N ILE A 17 -6.24 -2.01 -14.62
CA ILE A 17 -7.34 -1.61 -13.74
C ILE A 17 -7.61 -2.75 -12.78
N GLY A 18 -7.48 -2.48 -11.49
CA GLY A 18 -7.83 -3.42 -10.44
C GLY A 18 -9.21 -3.12 -9.91
N GLU A 19 -10.04 -4.16 -9.78
CA GLU A 19 -11.39 -4.04 -9.24
C GLU A 19 -11.49 -4.93 -8.00
N SER A 20 -11.84 -4.33 -6.87
CA SER A 20 -12.02 -5.07 -5.63
C SER A 20 -13.42 -5.65 -5.54
N GLY A 21 -13.55 -6.75 -4.78
CA GLY A 21 -14.86 -7.33 -4.49
C GLY A 21 -15.78 -6.39 -3.72
N SER A 22 -15.23 -5.35 -3.09
CA SER A 22 -16.01 -4.34 -2.37
C SER A 22 -16.54 -3.22 -3.26
N GLY A 23 -16.30 -3.28 -4.57
CA GLY A 23 -16.88 -2.34 -5.52
C GLY A 23 -16.05 -1.11 -5.81
N HIS A 24 -14.74 -1.20 -5.64
CA HIS A 24 -13.82 -0.08 -5.92
C HIS A 24 -12.85 -0.46 -7.02
N ALA A 25 -12.39 0.54 -7.77
CA ALA A 25 -11.42 0.36 -8.83
C ALA A 25 -10.22 1.26 -8.60
N VAL A 26 -9.03 0.75 -8.95
CA VAL A 26 -7.79 1.52 -8.93
C VAL A 26 -7.04 1.31 -10.24
N VAL A 27 -6.29 2.33 -10.66
CA VAL A 27 -5.44 2.26 -11.83
C VAL A 27 -4.01 2.06 -11.38
N MET A 28 -3.35 1.06 -11.99
CA MET A 28 -1.92 0.81 -11.81
C MET A 28 -1.23 1.03 -13.14
N ASP A 29 -0.01 1.51 -13.12
CA ASP A 29 0.74 1.75 -14.34
C ASP A 29 2.23 1.48 -14.12
N GLY A 30 2.95 1.36 -15.19
CA GLY A 30 4.39 1.16 -15.16
C GLY A 30 5.15 2.47 -15.26
N ALA A 31 6.45 2.39 -15.02
CA ALA A 31 7.36 3.49 -15.28
C ALA A 31 7.50 3.71 -16.79
N PRO A 32 7.81 4.95 -17.24
CA PRO A 32 7.97 5.23 -18.66
C PRO A 32 9.02 4.34 -19.34
N GLU A 33 10.12 4.04 -18.68
CA GLU A 33 11.17 3.17 -19.20
C GLU A 33 10.72 1.71 -19.38
N ALA A 34 9.64 1.30 -18.76
CA ALA A 34 9.05 -0.03 -18.88
C ALA A 34 7.81 -0.04 -19.78
N GLY A 35 7.57 1.03 -20.54
CA GLY A 35 6.43 1.15 -21.43
C GLY A 35 5.18 1.74 -20.77
N GLY A 36 5.27 2.18 -19.53
CA GLY A 36 4.17 2.81 -18.83
C GLY A 36 4.08 4.30 -19.10
N ARG A 37 3.02 4.91 -18.60
CA ARG A 37 2.79 6.35 -18.71
C ARG A 37 2.75 7.06 -17.36
N ASN A 38 3.07 6.35 -16.30
CA ASN A 38 3.07 6.90 -14.94
C ASN A 38 1.72 7.51 -14.56
N LEU A 39 0.62 6.87 -14.95
CA LEU A 39 -0.74 7.33 -14.66
C LEU A 39 -1.30 6.76 -13.37
N GLY A 40 -0.54 5.96 -12.67
CA GLY A 40 -0.91 5.38 -11.39
C GLY A 40 0.28 4.73 -10.72
N PRO A 41 0.11 4.26 -9.48
CA PRO A 41 1.19 3.56 -8.78
C PRO A 41 1.54 2.26 -9.48
N ARG A 42 2.79 1.80 -9.27
CA ARG A 42 3.23 0.48 -9.74
C ARG A 42 2.53 -0.60 -8.94
N PRO A 43 2.31 -1.79 -9.54
CA PRO A 43 1.72 -2.91 -8.80
C PRO A 43 2.45 -3.24 -7.49
N MET A 44 3.78 -3.20 -7.49
CA MET A 44 4.54 -3.46 -6.27
C MET A 44 4.36 -2.35 -5.23
N GLU A 45 4.18 -1.11 -5.66
CA GLU A 45 3.84 -0.01 -4.76
C GLU A 45 2.47 -0.22 -4.12
N MET A 46 1.51 -0.77 -4.87
CA MET A 46 0.18 -1.09 -4.35
C MET A 46 0.26 -2.15 -3.25
N LEU A 47 1.08 -3.18 -3.45
CA LEU A 47 1.32 -4.20 -2.42
C LEU A 47 1.89 -3.56 -1.15
N LEU A 48 2.85 -2.68 -1.31
CA LEU A 48 3.50 -2.01 -0.20
C LEU A 48 2.53 -1.10 0.54
N MET A 49 1.74 -0.31 -0.19
CA MET A 49 0.71 0.55 0.40
C MET A 49 -0.35 -0.28 1.12
N GLY A 50 -0.74 -1.42 0.56
CA GLY A 50 -1.70 -2.32 1.19
C GLY A 50 -1.17 -2.88 2.50
N ALA A 51 0.10 -3.30 2.54
CA ALA A 51 0.74 -3.77 3.76
C ALA A 51 0.77 -2.67 4.83
N GLY A 52 1.11 -1.45 4.43
CA GLY A 52 1.10 -0.30 5.33
C GLY A 52 -0.29 0.03 5.84
N GLY A 53 -1.29 0.00 4.97
CA GLY A 53 -2.67 0.27 5.32
C GLY A 53 -3.24 -0.74 6.31
N CYS A 54 -2.99 -2.03 6.08
CA CYS A 54 -3.41 -3.09 7.01
C CYS A 54 -2.77 -2.92 8.38
N SER A 55 -1.47 -2.65 8.40
CA SER A 55 -0.73 -2.49 9.66
C SER A 55 -1.19 -1.26 10.43
N ALA A 56 -1.36 -0.13 9.74
CA ALA A 56 -1.82 1.11 10.36
C ALA A 56 -3.26 0.97 10.89
N PHE A 57 -4.11 0.28 10.14
CA PHE A 57 -5.48 0.01 10.57
C PHE A 57 -5.48 -0.74 11.90
N ASP A 58 -4.66 -1.77 12.01
CA ASP A 58 -4.57 -2.57 13.24
C ASP A 58 -4.02 -1.75 14.41
N VAL A 59 -3.00 -0.91 14.16
CA VAL A 59 -2.44 -0.04 15.19
C VAL A 59 -3.50 0.91 15.74
N VAL A 60 -4.23 1.59 14.86
CA VAL A 60 -5.29 2.52 15.28
C VAL A 60 -6.38 1.78 16.04
N LEU A 61 -6.80 0.63 15.54
CA LEU A 61 -7.86 -0.17 16.18
C LEU A 61 -7.46 -0.63 17.57
N ILE A 62 -6.23 -1.13 17.73
CA ILE A 62 -5.72 -1.59 19.03
C ILE A 62 -5.66 -0.42 20.02
N LEU A 63 -5.15 0.73 19.59
CA LEU A 63 -5.05 1.92 20.45
C LEU A 63 -6.43 2.44 20.86
N GLN A 64 -7.38 2.43 19.95
CA GLN A 64 -8.77 2.80 20.26
C GLN A 64 -9.39 1.85 21.29
N LYS A 65 -9.19 0.55 21.13
CA LYS A 65 -9.68 -0.45 22.07
C LYS A 65 -9.02 -0.33 23.43
N SER A 66 -7.79 0.14 23.49
CA SER A 66 -7.07 0.42 24.74
C SER A 66 -7.41 1.80 25.31
N ARG A 67 -8.41 2.47 24.76
CA ARG A 67 -8.88 3.79 25.18
C ARG A 67 -7.81 4.87 25.08
N GLN A 68 -6.88 4.72 24.13
CA GLN A 68 -5.91 5.76 23.80
C GLN A 68 -6.57 6.80 22.89
N ASN A 69 -6.27 8.06 23.11
CA ASN A 69 -6.82 9.14 22.31
C ASN A 69 -5.94 9.42 21.09
N VAL A 70 -6.14 8.61 20.04
CA VAL A 70 -5.35 8.70 18.80
C VAL A 70 -6.00 9.73 17.89
N SER A 71 -5.22 10.71 17.42
CA SER A 71 -5.68 11.74 16.48
C SER A 71 -5.07 11.58 15.10
N ASP A 72 -3.95 10.88 14.99
CA ASP A 72 -3.28 10.68 13.70
C ASP A 72 -2.42 9.43 13.74
N CYS A 73 -2.27 8.80 12.59
CA CYS A 73 -1.40 7.64 12.41
C CYS A 73 -0.83 7.67 10.99
N GLN A 74 0.47 7.62 10.89
CA GLN A 74 1.16 7.58 9.61
C GLN A 74 2.16 6.44 9.66
N VAL A 75 2.29 5.70 8.57
CA VAL A 75 3.33 4.72 8.42
C VAL A 75 4.12 5.01 7.16
N HIS A 76 5.42 5.07 7.30
CA HIS A 76 6.35 5.17 6.17
C HIS A 76 6.98 3.81 5.98
N LEU A 77 6.98 3.34 4.74
CA LEU A 77 7.54 2.05 4.39
C LEU A 77 8.71 2.23 3.43
N ASP A 78 9.78 1.53 3.73
CA ASP A 78 10.98 1.51 2.90
C ASP A 78 11.26 0.04 2.55
N ALA A 79 11.32 -0.26 1.27
CA ALA A 79 11.40 -1.64 0.82
C ALA A 79 12.54 -1.84 -0.18
N THR A 80 13.15 -3.01 -0.11
CA THR A 80 14.18 -3.45 -1.06
C THR A 80 13.63 -4.65 -1.82
N ARG A 81 13.87 -4.69 -3.13
CA ARG A 81 13.45 -5.77 -4.00
C ARG A 81 14.66 -6.59 -4.43
N ALA A 82 14.43 -7.86 -4.79
CA ALA A 82 15.45 -8.70 -5.38
C ALA A 82 15.95 -8.09 -6.70
N GLU A 83 17.23 -8.23 -6.98
CA GLU A 83 17.84 -7.69 -8.20
C GLU A 83 17.48 -8.50 -9.44
N SER A 84 17.23 -9.79 -9.27
CA SER A 84 16.87 -10.71 -10.37
C SER A 84 15.37 -11.04 -10.32
N ASP A 85 14.82 -11.43 -11.46
CA ASP A 85 13.42 -11.84 -11.55
C ASP A 85 13.19 -13.18 -10.85
N PRO A 86 12.06 -13.33 -10.16
CA PRO A 86 11.06 -12.31 -9.88
C PRO A 86 11.55 -11.31 -8.83
N LYS A 87 11.30 -10.03 -9.09
CA LYS A 87 11.76 -8.93 -8.21
C LYS A 87 10.84 -8.77 -7.00
N VAL A 88 10.80 -9.79 -6.18
CA VAL A 88 10.00 -9.80 -4.94
C VAL A 88 10.63 -8.89 -3.88
N PHE A 89 9.83 -8.47 -2.90
CA PHE A 89 10.37 -7.76 -1.75
C PHE A 89 11.26 -8.69 -0.93
N THR A 90 12.47 -8.25 -0.64
CA THR A 90 13.41 -8.98 0.21
C THR A 90 13.49 -8.38 1.61
N LYS A 91 13.09 -7.12 1.76
CA LYS A 91 13.11 -6.42 3.04
C LYS A 91 12.07 -5.30 2.99
N ILE A 92 11.28 -5.17 4.05
CA ILE A 92 10.35 -4.06 4.22
C ILE A 92 10.55 -3.52 5.64
N HIS A 93 10.80 -2.22 5.72
CA HIS A 93 10.90 -1.52 7.00
C HIS A 93 9.67 -0.65 7.17
N PHE A 94 8.98 -0.80 8.30
CA PHE A 94 7.82 -0.01 8.67
C PHE A 94 8.21 0.98 9.75
N HIS A 95 7.91 2.24 9.54
CA HIS A 95 8.10 3.27 10.56
C HIS A 95 6.75 3.93 10.85
N PHE A 96 6.25 3.75 12.07
CA PHE A 96 4.96 4.28 12.48
C PHE A 96 5.15 5.58 13.25
N ALA A 97 4.35 6.59 12.91
CA ALA A 97 4.25 7.83 13.66
C ALA A 97 2.79 8.00 14.10
N VAL A 98 2.55 7.91 15.39
CA VAL A 98 1.22 7.97 15.98
C VAL A 98 1.13 9.19 16.88
N SER A 99 0.10 9.99 16.69
CA SER A 99 -0.15 11.19 17.47
C SER A 99 -1.46 11.08 18.23
N GLY A 100 -1.51 11.73 19.39
CA GLY A 100 -2.69 11.77 20.23
C GLY A 100 -2.38 12.41 21.55
N GLN A 101 -3.38 12.45 22.44
CA GLN A 101 -3.22 13.01 23.77
C GLN A 101 -3.06 11.90 24.79
N GLY A 102 -2.01 11.99 25.61
CA GLY A 102 -1.79 11.06 26.70
C GLY A 102 -1.50 9.64 26.25
N LEU A 103 -0.86 9.46 25.08
CA LEU A 103 -0.50 8.14 24.57
C LEU A 103 0.53 7.49 25.48
N SER A 104 0.32 6.18 25.74
CA SER A 104 1.20 5.39 26.57
C SER A 104 2.11 4.51 25.70
N HIS A 105 3.38 4.40 26.08
CA HIS A 105 4.31 3.48 25.40
C HIS A 105 3.92 2.02 25.58
N ALA A 106 3.08 1.71 26.56
CA ALA A 106 2.60 0.35 26.81
C ALA A 106 1.39 -0.04 25.97
N ALA A 107 0.82 0.91 25.24
CA ALA A 107 -0.38 0.68 24.45
C ALA A 107 -0.11 0.04 23.09
#